data_cd723803276b7eae01b2d759720e9d26
#
_entry.id   cd723803276b7eae01b2d759720e9d26
#
_cell.length_a   1.000
_cell.length_b   1.000
_cell.length_c   1.000
_cell.angle_alpha   90.00
_cell.angle_beta   90.00
_cell.angle_gamma   90.00
#
_symmetry.space_group_name_H-M   'P 1'
#
loop_
_entity.id
_entity.type
_entity.pdbx_description
1 polymer ?
#
loop_
_entity_poly.entity_id
_entity_poly.type
_entity_poly.pdbx_seq_one_letter_code
_entity_poly.pdbx_strand_id
1 'polypeptide(L)'
;VINFGEFLPDQPALNNPGATEAKNVIPAATGYRCFNDLSALSGAATNKILGMFAGKDDSGNAALYAGDSGKLYKMNAADSSLTDLSKVGGYSTAGDDRWRFVQFGETLLATNYDDDIQTGTVASGSAFADLSGTPPKAKFIAVVRDQVMLGYTNDTTDGEKPYRLWWSGINDQTSWTPGTDLSDYQDVADAGDCTGLIGGEYAIALFDRAIVRLSFVGAPLIYQVDRLTNQRGCSVPGSVASVGSAMVFFLSDDGFYMLRGTDLVPIGAEKINRWFLDRFKVADRDNMVSAVDPVNQNVIWAYPNTSSASGENNEILVYNYNLNRWSYIETDCTALAQLFTSGYTLEQLDNISSSVDALPASMDSAIYKGGSFFFAGAKDKKVHSFTGDCLDATIETGEFSVAPGRRALVNNVIPYMTSKSGQSPTVSIAVGARQRQIDVPTFTSASSINADGYCPVRSLGAFHRVRMSITGEWQIAQGIDVDAKQVGLR
;
A
#
# COMPACT_ATOMS: atom_id res chain seq x y z
N VAL A 1 -0.98 -31.48 -12.89
CA VAL A 1 -0.45 -30.16 -12.49
C VAL A 1 -1.56 -29.36 -11.81
N ILE A 2 -1.28 -28.78 -10.66
CA ILE A 2 -2.13 -27.86 -9.91
C ILE A 2 -1.45 -26.49 -9.96
N ASN A 3 -2.03 -25.56 -10.69
CA ASN A 3 -1.51 -24.19 -10.78
C ASN A 3 -1.86 -23.41 -9.51
N PHE A 4 -0.98 -22.49 -9.10
CA PHE A 4 -1.30 -21.55 -8.04
C PHE A 4 -2.25 -20.48 -8.59
N GLY A 5 -3.52 -20.63 -8.25
CA GLY A 5 -4.59 -19.70 -8.60
C GLY A 5 -4.53 -18.40 -7.83
N GLU A 6 -5.58 -17.60 -7.85
CA GLU A 6 -5.71 -16.40 -7.03
C GLU A 6 -5.87 -16.75 -5.54
N PHE A 7 -5.50 -15.83 -4.66
CA PHE A 7 -5.69 -15.98 -3.21
C PHE A 7 -7.17 -15.80 -2.87
N LEU A 8 -7.82 -16.87 -2.40
CA LEU A 8 -9.26 -16.94 -2.12
C LEU A 8 -9.53 -17.54 -0.74
N PRO A 9 -9.06 -16.90 0.35
CA PRO A 9 -9.23 -17.43 1.69
C PRO A 9 -10.70 -17.48 2.17
N ASP A 10 -11.57 -16.63 1.59
CA ASP A 10 -13.00 -16.60 1.94
C ASP A 10 -13.80 -17.74 1.31
N GLN A 11 -13.24 -18.39 0.29
CA GLN A 11 -13.87 -19.56 -0.34
C GLN A 11 -13.67 -20.83 0.52
N PRO A 12 -14.60 -21.78 0.49
CA PRO A 12 -14.41 -23.08 1.12
C PRO A 12 -13.11 -23.74 0.63
N ALA A 13 -12.36 -24.37 1.52
CA ALA A 13 -11.09 -25.00 1.14
C ALA A 13 -11.26 -26.12 0.11
N LEU A 14 -12.37 -26.89 0.19
CA LEU A 14 -12.64 -27.99 -0.73
C LEU A 14 -12.99 -27.48 -2.12
N ASN A 15 -12.27 -27.99 -3.12
CA ASN A 15 -12.40 -27.59 -4.53
C ASN A 15 -12.20 -26.08 -4.77
N ASN A 16 -11.50 -25.40 -3.88
CA ASN A 16 -11.08 -24.03 -4.09
C ASN A 16 -10.08 -24.00 -5.27
N PRO A 17 -10.40 -23.31 -6.38
CA PRO A 17 -9.50 -23.25 -7.54
C PRO A 17 -8.28 -22.34 -7.30
N GLY A 18 -8.30 -21.57 -6.21
CA GLY A 18 -7.26 -20.63 -5.82
C GLY A 18 -6.31 -21.16 -4.75
N ALA A 19 -5.52 -20.25 -4.23
CA ALA A 19 -4.67 -20.48 -3.07
C ALA A 19 -5.46 -20.12 -1.79
N THR A 20 -5.30 -20.93 -0.74
CA THR A 20 -5.83 -20.64 0.60
C THR A 20 -4.87 -19.83 1.44
N GLU A 21 -3.58 -19.80 1.03
CA GLU A 21 -2.53 -18.95 1.59
C GLU A 21 -1.62 -18.44 0.46
N ALA A 22 -1.29 -17.16 0.47
CA ALA A 22 -0.38 -16.51 -0.47
C ALA A 22 0.42 -15.42 0.27
N LYS A 23 1.34 -15.90 1.10
CA LYS A 23 2.12 -15.09 2.03
C LYS A 23 3.46 -14.68 1.44
N ASN A 24 3.84 -13.41 1.61
CA ASN A 24 5.12 -12.83 1.19
C ASN A 24 5.39 -12.96 -0.32
N VAL A 25 4.34 -12.82 -1.11
CA VAL A 25 4.36 -12.96 -2.56
C VAL A 25 3.56 -11.87 -3.25
N ILE A 26 3.87 -11.63 -4.53
CA ILE A 26 3.11 -10.73 -5.41
C ILE A 26 2.36 -11.56 -6.45
N PRO A 27 1.08 -11.27 -6.73
CA PRO A 27 0.34 -11.92 -7.80
C PRO A 27 1.01 -11.74 -9.17
N ALA A 28 1.07 -12.81 -9.94
CA ALA A 28 1.51 -12.81 -11.34
C ALA A 28 0.40 -13.41 -12.23
N ALA A 29 0.52 -13.26 -13.54
CA ALA A 29 -0.43 -13.83 -14.49
C ALA A 29 -0.56 -15.35 -14.31
N THR A 30 0.56 -16.03 -14.06
CA THR A 30 0.62 -17.47 -13.77
C THR A 30 1.32 -17.69 -12.44
N GLY A 31 0.55 -17.81 -11.35
CA GLY A 31 1.11 -18.03 -10.01
C GLY A 31 1.53 -16.76 -9.28
N TYR A 32 2.70 -16.78 -8.63
CA TYR A 32 3.19 -15.70 -7.78
C TYR A 32 4.68 -15.42 -8.00
N ARG A 33 5.09 -14.17 -7.79
CA ARG A 33 6.50 -13.74 -7.74
C ARG A 33 6.89 -13.47 -6.28
N CYS A 34 8.20 -13.48 -6.01
CA CYS A 34 8.69 -13.08 -4.69
C CYS A 34 8.37 -11.60 -4.43
N PHE A 35 8.18 -11.28 -3.15
CA PHE A 35 8.15 -9.91 -2.67
C PHE A 35 9.49 -9.61 -1.99
N ASN A 36 10.11 -8.50 -2.38
CA ASN A 36 11.38 -8.07 -1.83
C ASN A 36 11.18 -7.32 -0.51
N ASP A 37 12.01 -7.61 0.48
CA ASP A 37 11.98 -6.93 1.78
C ASP A 37 12.37 -5.45 1.65
N LEU A 38 12.15 -4.73 2.72
CA LEU A 38 12.50 -3.33 2.88
C LEU A 38 14.03 -3.16 3.05
N SER A 39 14.65 -2.42 2.16
CA SER A 39 16.07 -2.02 2.23
C SER A 39 16.18 -0.54 2.52
N ALA A 40 16.98 -0.16 3.54
CA ALA A 40 17.08 1.21 3.99
C ALA A 40 17.72 2.12 2.92
N LEU A 41 17.06 3.25 2.63
CA LEU A 41 17.51 4.28 1.71
C LEU A 41 18.01 5.52 2.42
N SER A 42 17.53 5.82 3.64
CA SER A 42 17.86 7.05 4.35
C SER A 42 18.52 6.80 5.70
N GLY A 43 19.14 7.84 6.25
CA GLY A 43 19.39 7.95 7.68
C GLY A 43 18.08 7.94 8.48
N ALA A 44 18.20 7.81 9.82
CA ALA A 44 17.02 7.76 10.69
C ALA A 44 16.47 9.18 10.98
N ALA A 45 15.15 9.33 10.94
CA ALA A 45 14.43 10.46 11.51
C ALA A 45 14.48 10.42 13.05
N THR A 46 14.05 11.50 13.70
CA THR A 46 13.99 11.57 15.16
C THR A 46 12.91 10.62 15.71
N ASN A 47 11.73 10.64 15.08
CA ASN A 47 10.57 9.82 15.45
C ASN A 47 10.11 8.96 14.26
N LYS A 48 9.03 8.22 14.47
CA LYS A 48 8.36 7.41 13.45
C LYS A 48 7.90 8.30 12.30
N ILE A 49 8.22 7.90 11.05
CA ILE A 49 7.78 8.61 9.85
C ILE A 49 6.28 8.39 9.68
N LEU A 50 5.54 9.48 9.56
CA LEU A 50 4.09 9.54 9.45
C LEU A 50 3.59 9.97 8.05
N GLY A 51 4.49 10.27 7.13
CA GLY A 51 4.17 10.58 5.74
C GLY A 51 5.43 10.82 4.94
N MET A 52 5.36 10.59 3.63
CA MET A 52 6.45 10.77 2.68
C MET A 52 5.91 11.34 1.37
N PHE A 53 6.73 12.09 0.68
CA PHE A 53 6.38 12.69 -0.61
C PHE A 53 7.63 12.89 -1.46
N ALA A 54 7.46 12.84 -2.78
CA ALA A 54 8.46 13.26 -3.73
C ALA A 54 7.94 14.44 -4.57
N GLY A 55 8.68 15.54 -4.57
CA GLY A 55 8.40 16.71 -5.40
C GLY A 55 9.48 16.92 -6.46
N LYS A 56 9.13 17.61 -7.55
CA LYS A 56 10.05 17.95 -8.63
C LYS A 56 9.86 19.40 -9.03
N ASP A 57 10.95 20.18 -9.07
CA ASP A 57 10.93 21.57 -9.53
C ASP A 57 10.89 21.69 -11.06
N ASP A 58 10.66 22.88 -11.58
CA ASP A 58 10.59 23.16 -13.02
C ASP A 58 11.93 22.91 -13.73
N SER A 59 13.03 22.90 -12.99
CA SER A 59 14.38 22.57 -13.50
C SER A 59 14.62 21.06 -13.60
N GLY A 60 13.69 20.25 -13.09
CA GLY A 60 13.79 18.80 -13.10
C GLY A 60 14.46 18.19 -11.87
N ASN A 61 14.83 18.99 -10.86
CA ASN A 61 15.42 18.48 -9.63
C ASN A 61 14.32 17.84 -8.77
N ALA A 62 14.52 16.59 -8.40
CA ALA A 62 13.64 15.88 -7.51
C ALA A 62 14.12 15.95 -6.06
N ALA A 63 13.19 16.01 -5.12
CA ALA A 63 13.47 15.97 -3.71
C ALA A 63 12.48 15.05 -2.99
N LEU A 64 12.99 14.27 -2.03
CA LEU A 64 12.19 13.43 -1.15
C LEU A 64 12.00 14.12 0.17
N TYR A 65 10.76 14.09 0.66
CA TYR A 65 10.36 14.65 1.94
C TYR A 65 9.78 13.56 2.83
N ALA A 66 10.02 13.68 4.12
CA ALA A 66 9.42 12.83 5.15
C ALA A 66 9.00 13.68 6.33
N GLY A 67 7.90 13.34 6.96
CA GLY A 67 7.43 13.99 8.19
C GLY A 67 7.30 12.98 9.32
N ASP A 68 7.79 13.33 10.50
CA ASP A 68 7.55 12.60 11.74
C ASP A 68 6.62 13.41 12.68
N SER A 69 6.44 12.98 13.92
CA SER A 69 5.54 13.67 14.87
C SER A 69 5.98 15.08 15.24
N GLY A 70 7.26 15.43 15.05
CA GLY A 70 7.80 16.73 15.46
C GLY A 70 8.53 17.48 14.36
N LYS A 71 8.86 16.85 13.23
CA LYS A 71 9.76 17.39 12.23
C LYS A 71 9.37 17.08 10.80
N LEU A 72 9.75 17.97 9.91
CA LEU A 72 9.75 17.77 8.45
C LEU A 72 11.20 17.70 7.96
N TYR A 73 11.46 16.71 7.12
CA TYR A 73 12.78 16.44 6.57
C TYR A 73 12.79 16.46 5.06
N LYS A 74 13.94 16.81 4.51
CA LYS A 74 14.30 16.56 3.11
C LYS A 74 15.45 15.57 3.08
N MET A 75 15.35 14.56 2.22
CA MET A 75 16.45 13.62 2.00
C MET A 75 17.54 14.29 1.15
N ASN A 76 18.75 14.25 1.64
CA ASN A 76 19.93 14.75 0.92
C ASN A 76 20.34 13.70 -0.11
N ALA A 77 20.41 14.10 -1.39
CA ALA A 77 20.79 13.20 -2.47
C ALA A 77 22.26 12.76 -2.42
N ALA A 78 23.13 13.51 -1.73
CA ALA A 78 24.56 13.21 -1.71
C ALA A 78 24.91 12.05 -0.75
N ASP A 79 24.22 11.94 0.39
CA ASP A 79 24.56 11.00 1.46
C ASP A 79 23.36 10.28 2.07
N SER A 80 22.16 10.49 1.48
CA SER A 80 20.89 9.93 1.95
C SER A 80 20.51 10.32 3.39
N SER A 81 21.16 11.32 3.99
CA SER A 81 20.79 11.86 5.30
C SER A 81 19.45 12.60 5.24
N LEU A 82 18.74 12.66 6.36
CA LEU A 82 17.53 13.44 6.50
C LEU A 82 17.87 14.80 7.11
N THR A 83 17.82 15.85 6.28
CA THR A 83 18.03 17.24 6.70
C THR A 83 16.74 17.80 7.28
N ASP A 84 16.78 18.30 8.51
CA ASP A 84 15.67 18.94 9.20
C ASP A 84 15.35 20.29 8.53
N LEU A 85 14.16 20.42 7.97
CA LEU A 85 13.61 21.63 7.37
C LEU A 85 12.38 22.15 8.12
N SER A 86 12.19 21.76 9.38
CA SER A 86 11.06 22.18 10.18
C SER A 86 11.07 23.70 10.41
N LYS A 87 9.89 24.28 10.59
CA LYS A 87 9.78 25.64 11.12
C LYS A 87 10.37 25.72 12.53
N VAL A 88 10.70 26.94 12.96
CA VAL A 88 11.16 27.18 14.34
C VAL A 88 10.07 26.73 15.33
N GLY A 89 10.45 25.90 16.29
CA GLY A 89 9.53 25.32 17.26
C GLY A 89 9.03 23.90 16.89
N GLY A 90 9.22 23.46 15.66
CA GLY A 90 8.80 22.13 15.20
C GLY A 90 7.28 21.98 15.11
N TYR A 91 6.81 20.74 15.24
CA TYR A 91 5.41 20.33 15.06
C TYR A 91 4.94 19.43 16.22
N SER A 92 3.61 19.22 16.28
CA SER A 92 2.98 18.38 17.29
C SER A 92 1.88 17.53 16.66
N THR A 93 2.27 16.58 15.79
CA THR A 93 1.33 15.68 15.13
C THR A 93 0.82 14.63 16.12
N ALA A 94 -0.50 14.55 16.31
CA ALA A 94 -1.13 13.54 17.15
C ALA A 94 -0.90 12.12 16.63
N GLY A 95 -1.11 11.11 17.48
CA GLY A 95 -0.81 9.71 17.15
C GLY A 95 -1.56 9.15 15.94
N ASP A 96 -2.77 9.66 15.71
CA ASP A 96 -3.69 9.19 14.67
C ASP A 96 -3.57 9.99 13.38
N ASP A 97 -2.91 11.16 13.44
CA ASP A 97 -2.77 12.05 12.29
C ASP A 97 -1.53 11.74 11.48
N ARG A 98 -1.56 12.11 10.22
CA ARG A 98 -0.55 11.81 9.23
C ARG A 98 -0.17 13.04 8.45
N TRP A 99 1.09 13.16 8.07
CA TRP A 99 1.52 14.15 7.11
C TRP A 99 0.98 13.82 5.73
N ARG A 100 0.33 14.80 5.11
CA ARG A 100 -0.10 14.77 3.71
C ARG A 100 0.49 15.95 2.98
N PHE A 101 0.95 15.68 1.77
CA PHE A 101 1.68 16.64 0.96
C PHE A 101 1.02 16.79 -0.39
N VAL A 102 1.09 18.01 -0.95
CA VAL A 102 0.78 18.27 -2.34
C VAL A 102 1.77 19.29 -2.90
N GLN A 103 2.03 19.19 -4.18
CA GLN A 103 2.80 20.19 -4.92
C GLN A 103 1.84 21.05 -5.74
N PHE A 104 1.95 22.37 -5.57
CA PHE A 104 1.21 23.39 -6.33
C PHE A 104 2.22 24.30 -7.02
N GLY A 105 2.46 24.07 -8.31
CA GLY A 105 3.60 24.69 -9.02
C GLY A 105 4.91 24.31 -8.37
N GLU A 106 5.72 25.28 -8.00
CA GLU A 106 6.97 25.08 -7.25
C GLU A 106 6.80 25.10 -5.72
N THR A 107 5.57 25.29 -5.26
CA THR A 107 5.28 25.29 -3.83
C THR A 107 4.91 23.89 -3.36
N LEU A 108 5.55 23.45 -2.30
CA LEU A 108 5.19 22.25 -1.57
C LEU A 108 4.34 22.66 -0.37
N LEU A 109 3.15 22.07 -0.26
CA LEU A 109 2.26 22.26 0.87
C LEU A 109 2.16 20.97 1.67
N ALA A 110 2.14 21.08 3.01
CA ALA A 110 2.04 19.95 3.90
C ALA A 110 1.06 20.24 5.04
N THR A 111 0.25 19.25 5.40
CA THR A 111 -0.67 19.32 6.54
C THR A 111 -0.56 18.09 7.42
N ASN A 112 -0.68 18.28 8.73
CA ASN A 112 -0.80 17.23 9.74
C ASN A 112 -2.06 17.40 10.62
N TYR A 113 -2.94 18.31 10.24
CA TYR A 113 -4.14 18.72 10.96
C TYR A 113 -3.91 19.53 12.26
N ASP A 114 -2.94 19.13 13.10
CA ASP A 114 -2.71 19.77 14.41
C ASP A 114 -2.04 21.13 14.30
N ASP A 115 -1.16 21.29 13.31
CA ASP A 115 -0.48 22.54 13.02
C ASP A 115 -1.10 23.27 11.83
N ASP A 116 -0.75 24.54 11.64
CA ASP A 116 -1.10 25.30 10.44
C ASP A 116 -0.49 24.66 9.20
N ILE A 117 -1.14 24.82 8.05
CA ILE A 117 -0.61 24.29 6.78
C ILE A 117 0.78 24.86 6.53
N GLN A 118 1.73 23.99 6.25
CA GLN A 118 3.12 24.34 6.00
C GLN A 118 3.36 24.56 4.52
N THR A 119 4.21 25.53 4.21
CA THR A 119 4.65 25.84 2.85
C THR A 119 6.17 25.81 2.74
N GLY A 120 6.67 25.30 1.64
CA GLY A 120 8.09 25.29 1.26
C GLY A 120 8.24 25.35 -0.25
N THR A 121 9.43 25.63 -0.74
CA THR A 121 9.73 25.56 -2.18
C THR A 121 10.32 24.19 -2.49
N VAL A 122 9.81 23.55 -3.53
CA VAL A 122 10.28 22.22 -3.97
C VAL A 122 11.78 22.27 -4.28
N ALA A 123 12.51 21.22 -3.90
CA ALA A 123 13.95 21.07 -4.00
C ALA A 123 14.79 22.09 -3.22
N SER A 124 14.21 23.13 -2.61
CA SER A 124 14.91 24.09 -1.75
C SER A 124 15.47 23.42 -0.49
N GLY A 125 16.50 24.02 0.10
CA GLY A 125 17.03 23.70 1.43
C GLY A 125 16.49 24.62 2.53
N SER A 126 15.52 25.49 2.22
CA SER A 126 14.93 26.41 3.20
C SER A 126 13.95 25.70 4.11
N ALA A 127 13.86 26.16 5.36
CA ALA A 127 12.88 25.64 6.31
C ALA A 127 11.44 25.94 5.83
N PHE A 128 10.53 25.05 6.19
CA PHE A 128 9.10 25.28 6.02
C PHE A 128 8.62 26.44 6.90
N ALA A 129 7.54 27.06 6.49
CA ALA A 129 6.87 28.12 7.23
C ALA A 129 5.36 27.90 7.19
N ASP A 130 4.63 28.55 8.09
CA ASP A 130 3.18 28.55 8.05
C ASP A 130 2.68 29.26 6.77
N LEU A 131 1.72 28.64 6.10
CA LEU A 131 1.12 29.21 4.88
C LEU A 131 0.37 30.51 5.21
N SER A 132 0.69 31.58 4.50
CA SER A 132 0.02 32.87 4.67
C SER A 132 -1.44 32.81 4.17
N GLY A 133 -2.22 33.85 4.52
CA GLY A 133 -3.63 33.97 4.11
C GLY A 133 -4.63 33.25 5.01
N THR A 134 -4.18 32.75 6.17
CA THR A 134 -5.02 32.11 7.18
C THR A 134 -5.87 30.94 6.69
N PRO A 135 -5.27 29.95 6.01
CA PRO A 135 -5.99 28.74 5.64
C PRO A 135 -6.53 28.02 6.88
N PRO A 136 -7.67 27.32 6.80
CA PRO A 136 -8.09 26.43 7.87
C PRO A 136 -7.09 25.27 8.00
N LYS A 137 -6.92 24.73 9.21
CA LYS A 137 -6.27 23.44 9.39
C LYS A 137 -7.09 22.36 8.71
N ALA A 138 -6.47 21.31 8.19
CA ALA A 138 -7.18 20.27 7.48
C ALA A 138 -6.49 18.92 7.60
N LYS A 139 -7.28 17.83 7.61
CA LYS A 139 -6.73 16.46 7.53
C LYS A 139 -6.31 16.09 6.11
N PHE A 140 -7.02 16.57 5.11
CA PHE A 140 -6.80 16.22 3.70
C PHE A 140 -6.51 17.45 2.87
N ILE A 141 -5.57 17.32 1.95
CA ILE A 141 -5.16 18.36 1.02
C ILE A 141 -4.99 17.75 -0.38
N ALA A 142 -5.48 18.44 -1.40
CA ALA A 142 -5.34 18.03 -2.79
C ALA A 142 -5.25 19.26 -3.70
N VAL A 143 -4.65 19.09 -4.89
CA VAL A 143 -4.68 20.09 -5.95
C VAL A 143 -5.77 19.71 -6.94
N VAL A 144 -6.71 20.61 -7.17
CA VAL A 144 -7.81 20.45 -8.09
C VAL A 144 -7.73 21.56 -9.13
N ARG A 145 -7.34 21.21 -10.36
CA ARG A 145 -7.01 22.19 -11.40
C ARG A 145 -5.99 23.23 -10.87
N ASP A 146 -6.44 24.47 -10.77
CA ASP A 146 -5.61 25.61 -10.40
C ASP A 146 -5.89 26.11 -8.97
N GLN A 147 -6.43 25.26 -8.10
CA GLN A 147 -6.76 25.56 -6.70
C GLN A 147 -6.28 24.46 -5.76
N VAL A 148 -5.95 24.84 -4.54
CA VAL A 148 -5.69 23.91 -3.44
C VAL A 148 -7.02 23.67 -2.72
N MET A 149 -7.39 22.40 -2.55
CA MET A 149 -8.60 21.99 -1.85
C MET A 149 -8.26 21.25 -0.57
N LEU A 150 -8.99 21.56 0.49
CA LEU A 150 -8.86 20.99 1.82
C LEU A 150 -10.12 20.21 2.20
N GLY A 151 -9.96 19.16 2.96
CA GLY A 151 -11.07 18.38 3.53
C GLY A 151 -10.87 18.08 5.00
N TYR A 152 -11.97 17.97 5.76
CA TYR A 152 -11.94 17.86 7.22
C TYR A 152 -11.25 19.07 7.83
N THR A 153 -11.94 20.21 7.87
CA THR A 153 -11.32 21.49 8.21
C THR A 153 -11.59 21.92 9.64
N ASN A 154 -10.68 22.73 10.17
CA ASN A 154 -10.84 23.40 11.46
C ASN A 154 -10.31 24.84 11.34
N ASP A 155 -11.18 25.81 11.52
CA ASP A 155 -10.87 27.23 11.45
C ASP A 155 -11.22 27.97 12.74
N THR A 156 -10.73 29.19 12.87
CA THR A 156 -10.92 30.00 14.08
C THR A 156 -12.32 30.59 14.22
N THR A 157 -13.13 30.58 13.16
CA THR A 157 -14.47 31.17 13.12
C THR A 157 -15.55 30.15 13.42
N ASP A 158 -15.54 29.04 12.68
CA ASP A 158 -16.54 27.97 12.75
C ASP A 158 -16.11 26.77 13.62
N GLY A 159 -14.80 26.67 13.94
CA GLY A 159 -14.21 25.56 14.60
C GLY A 159 -14.08 24.34 13.68
N GLU A 160 -14.10 23.14 14.28
CA GLU A 160 -13.97 21.88 13.55
C GLU A 160 -15.22 21.57 12.72
N LYS A 161 -15.01 21.36 11.41
CA LYS A 161 -16.03 20.97 10.42
C LYS A 161 -15.56 19.73 9.63
N PRO A 162 -15.79 18.52 10.16
CA PRO A 162 -15.31 17.29 9.54
C PRO A 162 -15.87 17.03 8.14
N TYR A 163 -17.02 17.61 7.82
CA TYR A 163 -17.74 17.45 6.56
C TYR A 163 -17.51 18.59 5.55
N ARG A 164 -16.61 19.56 5.87
CA ARG A 164 -16.35 20.73 5.03
C ARG A 164 -15.22 20.46 4.05
N LEU A 165 -15.46 20.86 2.80
CA LEU A 165 -14.46 21.01 1.77
C LEU A 165 -14.25 22.51 1.53
N TRP A 166 -12.99 22.97 1.53
CA TRP A 166 -12.62 24.38 1.36
C TRP A 166 -11.55 24.48 0.29
N TRP A 167 -11.65 25.45 -0.61
CA TRP A 167 -10.67 25.66 -1.67
C TRP A 167 -10.11 27.08 -1.69
N SER A 168 -8.86 27.21 -2.11
CA SER A 168 -8.14 28.47 -2.23
C SER A 168 -8.62 29.32 -3.41
N GLY A 169 -8.11 30.52 -3.54
CA GLY A 169 -8.21 31.31 -4.76
C GLY A 169 -7.63 30.57 -5.97
N ILE A 170 -8.05 30.94 -7.18
CA ILE A 170 -7.53 30.36 -8.42
C ILE A 170 -6.08 30.83 -8.65
N ASN A 171 -5.17 29.90 -8.89
CA ASN A 171 -3.72 30.14 -8.99
C ASN A 171 -3.10 30.84 -7.76
N ASP A 172 -3.79 30.86 -6.62
CA ASP A 172 -3.30 31.50 -5.40
C ASP A 172 -3.64 30.65 -4.17
N GLN A 173 -2.64 29.94 -3.68
CA GLN A 173 -2.72 29.10 -2.47
C GLN A 173 -2.76 29.93 -1.18
N THR A 174 -2.64 31.27 -1.25
CA THR A 174 -2.70 32.15 -0.08
C THR A 174 -4.03 32.87 0.10
N SER A 175 -4.95 32.79 -0.89
CA SER A 175 -6.28 33.38 -0.83
C SER A 175 -7.30 32.38 -0.31
N TRP A 176 -7.78 32.57 0.94
CA TRP A 176 -8.71 31.63 1.62
C TRP A 176 -10.00 32.30 2.10
N THR A 177 -10.20 33.57 1.77
CA THR A 177 -11.43 34.30 2.15
C THR A 177 -12.58 33.94 1.21
N PRO A 178 -13.69 33.36 1.72
CA PRO A 178 -14.85 33.01 0.89
C PRO A 178 -15.38 34.21 0.09
N GLY A 179 -15.65 33.96 -1.18
CA GLY A 179 -16.10 35.00 -2.12
C GLY A 179 -15.00 35.87 -2.72
N THR A 180 -13.72 35.67 -2.36
CA THR A 180 -12.57 36.39 -2.93
C THR A 180 -11.79 35.45 -3.83
N ASP A 181 -11.41 35.89 -5.03
CA ASP A 181 -10.59 35.15 -6.00
C ASP A 181 -11.12 33.72 -6.30
N LEU A 182 -12.42 33.52 -6.23
CA LEU A 182 -13.08 32.20 -6.33
C LEU A 182 -12.75 31.24 -5.17
N SER A 183 -12.21 31.72 -4.05
CA SER A 183 -12.12 30.95 -2.81
C SER A 183 -13.51 30.82 -2.19
N ASP A 184 -13.85 29.61 -1.72
CA ASP A 184 -15.11 29.34 -1.00
C ASP A 184 -15.04 27.99 -0.31
N TYR A 185 -16.13 27.56 0.34
CA TYR A 185 -16.27 26.26 0.94
C TYR A 185 -17.64 25.65 0.71
N GLN A 186 -17.75 24.36 0.85
CA GLN A 186 -19.00 23.60 0.78
C GLN A 186 -19.10 22.60 1.93
N ASP A 187 -20.20 22.66 2.66
CA ASP A 187 -20.53 21.69 3.69
C ASP A 187 -21.37 20.54 3.12
N VAL A 188 -20.92 19.29 3.35
CA VAL A 188 -21.62 18.07 2.93
C VAL A 188 -22.02 17.26 4.16
N ALA A 189 -22.69 17.91 5.12
CA ALA A 189 -22.92 17.40 6.47
C ALA A 189 -23.68 16.07 6.53
N ASP A 190 -24.54 15.77 5.57
CA ASP A 190 -25.29 14.51 5.51
C ASP A 190 -24.46 13.31 5.02
N ALA A 191 -23.27 13.57 4.47
CA ALA A 191 -22.34 12.50 4.04
C ALA A 191 -21.48 11.92 5.18
N GLY A 192 -21.45 12.56 6.35
CA GLY A 192 -20.56 12.21 7.45
C GLY A 192 -19.22 12.92 7.36
N ASP A 193 -18.22 12.41 8.05
CA ASP A 193 -16.88 12.98 8.08
C ASP A 193 -16.14 12.74 6.76
N CYS A 194 -15.38 13.73 6.32
CA CYS A 194 -14.48 13.56 5.17
C CYS A 194 -13.35 12.61 5.56
N THR A 195 -13.19 11.53 4.81
CA THR A 195 -12.22 10.46 5.05
C THR A 195 -11.16 10.36 3.95
N GLY A 196 -11.30 11.14 2.87
CA GLY A 196 -10.32 11.19 1.80
C GLY A 196 -10.63 12.27 0.78
N LEU A 197 -9.57 12.80 0.17
CA LEU A 197 -9.68 13.82 -0.88
C LEU A 197 -8.64 13.55 -1.96
N ILE A 198 -9.10 13.43 -3.20
CA ILE A 198 -8.28 13.18 -4.37
C ILE A 198 -8.49 14.32 -5.36
N GLY A 199 -7.39 14.90 -5.81
CA GLY A 199 -7.37 15.98 -6.77
C GLY A 199 -7.16 15.52 -8.21
N GLY A 200 -7.16 16.49 -9.10
CA GLY A 200 -6.97 16.33 -10.54
C GLY A 200 -7.79 17.35 -11.31
N GLU A 201 -8.34 16.98 -12.47
CA GLU A 201 -9.26 17.86 -13.23
C GLU A 201 -10.56 18.14 -12.46
N TYR A 202 -10.97 17.22 -11.62
CA TYR A 202 -12.05 17.34 -10.65
C TYR A 202 -11.62 16.71 -9.32
N ALA A 203 -12.27 17.10 -8.23
CA ALA A 203 -12.05 16.43 -6.95
C ALA A 203 -12.97 15.23 -6.77
N ILE A 204 -12.47 14.20 -6.10
CA ILE A 204 -13.27 13.13 -5.49
C ILE A 204 -13.06 13.20 -3.99
N ALA A 205 -14.12 13.53 -3.26
CA ALA A 205 -14.12 13.52 -1.81
C ALA A 205 -14.89 12.30 -1.29
N LEU A 206 -14.21 11.54 -0.46
CA LEU A 206 -14.78 10.38 0.22
C LEU A 206 -15.21 10.81 1.63
N PHE A 207 -16.38 10.35 2.02
CA PHE A 207 -16.94 10.55 3.36
C PHE A 207 -17.30 9.19 3.96
N ASP A 208 -17.67 9.16 5.22
CA ASP A 208 -18.09 7.91 5.87
C ASP A 208 -19.21 7.18 5.13
N ARG A 209 -20.18 7.93 4.59
CA ARG A 209 -21.42 7.38 4.03
C ARG A 209 -21.67 7.71 2.56
N ALA A 210 -20.84 8.54 1.96
CA ALA A 210 -21.03 9.01 0.59
C ALA A 210 -19.70 9.27 -0.10
N ILE A 211 -19.72 9.27 -1.42
CA ILE A 211 -18.63 9.76 -2.27
C ILE A 211 -19.20 10.85 -3.18
N VAL A 212 -18.52 11.97 -3.24
CA VAL A 212 -18.91 13.10 -4.08
C VAL A 212 -17.81 13.47 -5.05
N ARG A 213 -18.21 13.95 -6.21
CA ARG A 213 -17.33 14.58 -7.20
C ARG A 213 -17.60 16.08 -7.23
N LEU A 214 -16.53 16.87 -7.17
CA LEU A 214 -16.60 18.32 -7.33
C LEU A 214 -16.00 18.67 -8.68
N SER A 215 -16.85 19.20 -9.56
CA SER A 215 -16.46 19.65 -10.90
C SER A 215 -16.48 21.17 -10.97
N PHE A 216 -15.38 21.77 -11.44
CA PHE A 216 -15.31 23.22 -11.57
C PHE A 216 -16.28 23.73 -12.66
N VAL A 217 -17.15 24.65 -12.28
CA VAL A 217 -18.16 25.25 -13.17
C VAL A 217 -18.05 26.77 -13.25
N GLY A 218 -17.18 27.37 -12.43
CA GLY A 218 -17.00 28.83 -12.37
C GLY A 218 -18.07 29.56 -11.54
N ALA A 219 -17.87 30.88 -11.42
CA ALA A 219 -18.78 31.72 -10.63
C ALA A 219 -20.22 31.68 -11.18
N PRO A 220 -21.27 31.78 -10.34
CA PRO A 220 -21.16 32.00 -8.89
C PRO A 220 -21.01 30.74 -8.02
N LEU A 221 -21.16 29.56 -8.58
CA LEU A 221 -21.18 28.31 -7.81
C LEU A 221 -19.78 27.75 -7.53
N ILE A 222 -18.79 28.08 -8.36
CA ILE A 222 -17.41 27.65 -8.39
C ILE A 222 -17.27 26.13 -8.62
N TYR A 223 -17.73 25.27 -7.70
CA TYR A 223 -17.79 23.83 -7.88
C TYR A 223 -19.21 23.30 -7.80
N GLN A 224 -19.56 22.45 -8.75
CA GLN A 224 -20.76 21.61 -8.69
C GLN A 224 -20.43 20.34 -7.94
N VAL A 225 -21.27 19.99 -6.97
CA VAL A 225 -21.13 18.77 -6.16
C VAL A 225 -22.09 17.71 -6.66
N ASP A 226 -21.55 16.66 -7.28
CA ASP A 226 -22.31 15.52 -7.77
C ASP A 226 -22.10 14.32 -6.85
N ARG A 227 -23.16 13.72 -6.34
CA ARG A 227 -23.07 12.51 -5.53
C ARG A 227 -22.94 11.29 -6.41
N LEU A 228 -21.85 10.51 -6.20
CA LEU A 228 -21.62 9.26 -6.89
C LEU A 228 -22.29 8.09 -6.15
N THR A 229 -22.30 8.14 -4.81
CA THR A 229 -23.01 7.17 -3.97
C THR A 229 -23.49 7.81 -2.67
N ASN A 230 -24.64 7.33 -2.15
CA ASN A 230 -25.23 7.77 -0.88
C ASN A 230 -25.31 6.63 0.16
N GLN A 231 -24.84 5.45 -0.17
CA GLN A 231 -25.01 4.25 0.66
C GLN A 231 -23.68 3.68 1.13
N ARG A 232 -22.58 4.12 0.53
CA ARG A 232 -21.24 3.62 0.82
C ARG A 232 -20.24 4.76 0.75
N GLY A 233 -19.35 4.77 1.70
CA GLY A 233 -18.24 5.68 1.80
C GLY A 233 -16.98 4.93 2.25
N CYS A 234 -15.97 5.66 2.65
CA CYS A 234 -14.72 5.12 3.15
C CYS A 234 -14.73 5.15 4.69
N SER A 235 -14.62 4.00 5.34
CA SER A 235 -14.63 3.90 6.80
C SER A 235 -13.23 4.04 7.44
N VAL A 236 -12.17 3.94 6.64
CA VAL A 236 -10.78 4.03 7.10
C VAL A 236 -10.00 5.01 6.23
N PRO A 237 -9.71 6.22 6.74
CA PRO A 237 -9.09 7.29 5.95
C PRO A 237 -7.75 6.91 5.31
N GLY A 238 -6.93 6.12 6.01
CA GLY A 238 -5.65 5.63 5.50
C GLY A 238 -5.74 4.59 4.40
N SER A 239 -6.94 4.08 4.08
CA SER A 239 -7.14 3.08 3.03
C SER A 239 -7.27 3.67 1.63
N VAL A 240 -7.42 4.98 1.51
CA VAL A 240 -7.68 5.66 0.24
C VAL A 240 -6.41 5.73 -0.60
N ALA A 241 -6.41 5.02 -1.72
CA ALA A 241 -5.33 5.04 -2.71
C ALA A 241 -5.91 5.32 -4.09
N SER A 242 -5.17 6.00 -4.97
CA SER A 242 -5.70 6.38 -6.27
C SER A 242 -4.67 6.27 -7.40
N VAL A 243 -5.17 5.94 -8.59
CA VAL A 243 -4.45 6.07 -9.87
C VAL A 243 -5.05 7.27 -10.59
N GLY A 244 -4.52 8.46 -10.29
CA GLY A 244 -5.15 9.73 -10.67
C GLY A 244 -6.57 9.82 -10.11
N SER A 245 -7.45 10.58 -10.78
CA SER A 245 -8.87 10.65 -10.45
C SER A 245 -9.71 9.54 -11.12
N ALA A 246 -9.10 8.70 -11.96
CA ALA A 246 -9.80 7.70 -12.75
C ALA A 246 -10.17 6.43 -11.97
N MET A 247 -9.31 6.02 -11.05
CA MET A 247 -9.52 4.84 -10.20
C MET A 247 -9.15 5.17 -8.75
N VAL A 248 -10.09 4.98 -7.84
CA VAL A 248 -9.92 5.21 -6.41
C VAL A 248 -10.25 3.93 -5.67
N PHE A 249 -9.35 3.50 -4.80
CA PHE A 249 -9.48 2.30 -3.99
C PHE A 249 -9.64 2.70 -2.53
N PHE A 250 -10.50 2.03 -1.81
CA PHE A 250 -10.77 2.34 -0.40
C PHE A 250 -11.42 1.16 0.33
N LEU A 251 -11.36 1.19 1.64
CA LEU A 251 -12.04 0.26 2.53
C LEU A 251 -13.35 0.87 3.04
N SER A 252 -14.46 0.22 2.75
CA SER A 252 -15.77 0.49 3.33
C SER A 252 -16.06 -0.47 4.49
N ASP A 253 -17.17 -0.31 5.20
CA ASP A 253 -17.53 -1.14 6.34
C ASP A 253 -17.65 -2.64 6.02
N ASP A 254 -17.99 -2.97 4.78
CA ASP A 254 -18.22 -4.34 4.32
C ASP A 254 -17.09 -4.89 3.41
N GLY A 255 -16.00 -4.14 3.22
CA GLY A 255 -14.83 -4.58 2.48
C GLY A 255 -14.27 -3.58 1.48
N PHE A 256 -13.40 -4.07 0.61
CA PHE A 256 -12.68 -3.25 -0.36
C PHE A 256 -13.48 -2.96 -1.62
N TYR A 257 -13.43 -1.70 -2.03
CA TYR A 257 -14.07 -1.17 -3.23
C TYR A 257 -13.08 -0.42 -4.13
N MET A 258 -13.41 -0.41 -5.41
CA MET A 258 -12.81 0.45 -6.41
C MET A 258 -13.89 1.33 -7.03
N LEU A 259 -13.71 2.64 -6.97
CA LEU A 259 -14.47 3.59 -7.77
C LEU A 259 -13.75 3.77 -9.11
N ARG A 260 -14.41 3.48 -10.20
CA ARG A 260 -13.91 3.66 -11.56
C ARG A 260 -14.83 4.59 -12.34
N GLY A 261 -14.40 5.84 -12.49
CA GLY A 261 -15.27 6.88 -13.00
C GLY A 261 -16.46 7.14 -12.06
N THR A 262 -17.64 6.62 -12.41
CA THR A 262 -18.86 6.68 -11.58
C THR A 262 -19.27 5.34 -11.00
N ASP A 263 -18.62 4.26 -11.44
CA ASP A 263 -19.00 2.89 -11.07
C ASP A 263 -18.25 2.43 -9.82
N LEU A 264 -19.01 1.95 -8.84
CA LEU A 264 -18.50 1.38 -7.62
C LEU A 264 -18.44 -0.15 -7.74
N VAL A 265 -17.23 -0.69 -7.75
CA VAL A 265 -16.97 -2.12 -7.97
C VAL A 265 -16.43 -2.75 -6.68
N PRO A 266 -17.07 -3.78 -6.11
CA PRO A 266 -16.51 -4.55 -5.01
C PRO A 266 -15.34 -5.41 -5.52
N ILE A 267 -14.15 -5.26 -4.94
CA ILE A 267 -12.94 -5.97 -5.37
C ILE A 267 -12.52 -7.10 -4.42
N GLY A 268 -12.96 -7.05 -3.17
CA GLY A 268 -12.64 -8.06 -2.15
C GLY A 268 -13.78 -9.04 -1.84
N ALA A 269 -14.98 -8.81 -2.38
CA ALA A 269 -16.16 -9.61 -2.10
C ALA A 269 -15.97 -11.09 -2.50
N GLU A 270 -16.30 -12.02 -1.59
CA GLU A 270 -16.14 -13.47 -1.76
C GLU A 270 -14.69 -13.94 -2.00
N LYS A 271 -13.71 -13.02 -1.91
CA LYS A 271 -12.29 -13.32 -2.07
C LYS A 271 -11.55 -13.22 -0.75
N ILE A 272 -11.53 -12.00 -0.14
CA ILE A 272 -10.70 -11.73 1.03
C ILE A 272 -11.38 -10.89 2.12
N ASN A 273 -12.56 -10.33 1.90
CA ASN A 273 -13.14 -9.35 2.83
C ASN A 273 -13.29 -9.90 4.24
N ARG A 274 -13.84 -11.12 4.40
CA ARG A 274 -13.98 -11.76 5.69
C ARG A 274 -12.65 -12.08 6.33
N TRP A 275 -11.74 -12.68 5.58
CA TRP A 275 -10.40 -13.01 6.03
C TRP A 275 -9.65 -11.76 6.52
N PHE A 276 -9.77 -10.64 5.80
CA PHE A 276 -9.16 -9.38 6.17
C PHE A 276 -9.81 -8.78 7.44
N LEU A 277 -11.15 -8.68 7.47
CA LEU A 277 -11.87 -8.08 8.60
C LEU A 277 -11.69 -8.86 9.90
N ASP A 278 -11.56 -10.19 9.83
CA ASP A 278 -11.26 -11.04 11.00
C ASP A 278 -9.84 -10.82 11.54
N ARG A 279 -8.91 -10.33 10.72
CA ARG A 279 -7.52 -10.07 11.07
C ARG A 279 -7.24 -8.60 11.38
N PHE A 280 -8.00 -7.69 10.84
CA PHE A 280 -7.79 -6.25 10.98
C PHE A 280 -8.09 -5.78 12.40
N LYS A 281 -7.12 -5.07 13.03
CA LYS A 281 -7.27 -4.49 14.35
C LYS A 281 -8.00 -3.15 14.28
N VAL A 282 -9.32 -3.18 14.29
CA VAL A 282 -10.19 -2.00 14.09
C VAL A 282 -9.91 -0.87 15.12
N ALA A 283 -9.46 -1.22 16.33
CA ALA A 283 -9.12 -0.23 17.34
C ALA A 283 -7.96 0.70 16.92
N ASP A 284 -7.07 0.23 16.06
CA ASP A 284 -5.90 0.97 15.57
C ASP A 284 -6.00 1.27 14.07
N ARG A 285 -7.24 1.35 13.55
CA ARG A 285 -7.54 1.54 12.11
C ARG A 285 -6.88 2.79 11.49
N ASP A 286 -6.68 3.83 12.29
CA ASP A 286 -6.09 5.10 11.84
C ASP A 286 -4.59 4.99 11.53
N ASN A 287 -3.96 3.88 11.95
CA ASN A 287 -2.59 3.55 11.57
C ASN A 287 -2.47 2.98 10.14
N MET A 288 -3.58 2.54 9.54
CA MET A 288 -3.58 2.05 8.18
C MET A 288 -3.06 3.11 7.21
N VAL A 289 -2.23 2.70 6.27
CA VAL A 289 -1.71 3.55 5.20
C VAL A 289 -1.76 2.80 3.88
N SER A 290 -1.90 3.55 2.79
CA SER A 290 -1.99 2.96 1.46
C SER A 290 -1.20 3.75 0.43
N ALA A 291 -0.75 3.08 -0.61
CA ALA A 291 -0.18 3.69 -1.78
C ALA A 291 -0.35 2.79 -3.01
N VAL A 292 -0.20 3.37 -4.19
CA VAL A 292 -0.22 2.66 -5.46
C VAL A 292 1.20 2.49 -5.99
N ASP A 293 1.53 1.29 -6.44
CA ASP A 293 2.69 1.00 -7.26
C ASP A 293 2.22 0.86 -8.73
N PRO A 294 2.32 1.92 -9.54
CA PRO A 294 1.82 1.89 -10.91
C PRO A 294 2.71 1.05 -11.83
N VAL A 295 3.96 0.82 -11.48
CA VAL A 295 4.90 0.02 -12.26
C VAL A 295 4.48 -1.44 -12.27
N ASN A 296 4.16 -1.98 -11.10
CA ASN A 296 3.67 -3.35 -10.94
C ASN A 296 2.13 -3.45 -10.92
N GLN A 297 1.43 -2.31 -11.07
CA GLN A 297 -0.04 -2.23 -11.06
C GLN A 297 -0.66 -2.78 -9.77
N ASN A 298 -0.02 -2.49 -8.64
CA ASN A 298 -0.47 -2.92 -7.33
C ASN A 298 -1.01 -1.75 -6.51
N VAL A 299 -2.08 -1.99 -5.77
CA VAL A 299 -2.48 -1.19 -4.62
C VAL A 299 -2.01 -1.93 -3.38
N ILE A 300 -1.40 -1.20 -2.46
CA ILE A 300 -0.76 -1.75 -1.28
C ILE A 300 -1.30 -1.03 -0.05
N TRP A 301 -1.79 -1.80 0.93
CA TRP A 301 -2.28 -1.32 2.22
C TRP A 301 -1.46 -1.94 3.34
N ALA A 302 -0.75 -1.12 4.11
CA ALA A 302 -0.14 -1.57 5.37
C ALA A 302 -1.13 -1.31 6.51
N TYR A 303 -1.35 -2.31 7.36
CA TYR A 303 -2.37 -2.24 8.40
C TYR A 303 -1.95 -3.02 9.66
N PRO A 304 -2.49 -2.65 10.84
CA PRO A 304 -2.30 -3.42 12.06
C PRO A 304 -3.20 -4.65 12.04
N ASN A 305 -2.64 -5.84 12.16
CA ASN A 305 -3.44 -7.04 12.36
C ASN A 305 -3.66 -7.30 13.86
N THR A 306 -4.55 -8.24 14.19
CA THR A 306 -4.92 -8.59 15.57
C THR A 306 -3.75 -9.09 16.43
N SER A 307 -2.62 -9.49 15.83
CA SER A 307 -1.40 -9.88 16.55
C SER A 307 -0.49 -8.70 16.90
N SER A 308 -0.73 -7.51 16.33
CA SER A 308 0.06 -6.31 16.63
C SER A 308 -0.24 -5.82 18.05
N ALA A 309 0.72 -6.02 18.98
CA ALA A 309 0.57 -5.58 20.35
C ALA A 309 0.65 -4.04 20.50
N SER A 310 1.47 -3.40 19.68
CA SER A 310 1.66 -1.94 19.67
C SER A 310 0.60 -1.17 18.88
N GLY A 311 -0.24 -1.85 18.09
CA GLY A 311 -1.15 -1.22 17.13
C GLY A 311 -0.47 -0.72 15.87
N GLU A 312 0.83 -0.93 15.69
CA GLU A 312 1.54 -0.55 14.48
C GLU A 312 1.25 -1.53 13.33
N ASN A 313 1.39 -1.03 12.11
CA ASN A 313 1.18 -1.84 10.91
C ASN A 313 2.26 -2.92 10.82
N ASN A 314 1.83 -4.17 10.84
CA ASN A 314 2.69 -5.36 10.80
C ASN A 314 2.33 -6.32 9.66
N GLU A 315 1.36 -5.95 8.86
CA GLU A 315 0.93 -6.72 7.70
C GLU A 315 0.59 -5.78 6.53
N ILE A 316 0.89 -6.25 5.33
CA ILE A 316 0.61 -5.54 4.09
C ILE A 316 -0.30 -6.40 3.22
N LEU A 317 -1.40 -5.83 2.74
CA LEU A 317 -2.27 -6.42 1.75
C LEU A 317 -1.91 -5.86 0.37
N VAL A 318 -1.81 -6.72 -0.63
CA VAL A 318 -1.48 -6.36 -2.01
C VAL A 318 -2.63 -6.76 -2.93
N TYR A 319 -3.07 -5.83 -3.73
CA TYR A 319 -4.06 -6.05 -4.79
C TYR A 319 -3.51 -5.63 -6.14
N ASN A 320 -3.34 -6.57 -7.05
CA ASN A 320 -3.01 -6.26 -8.42
C ASN A 320 -4.29 -5.93 -9.22
N TYR A 321 -4.46 -4.64 -9.55
CA TYR A 321 -5.70 -4.16 -10.16
C TYR A 321 -5.86 -4.53 -11.65
N ASN A 322 -4.79 -4.95 -12.31
CA ASN A 322 -4.85 -5.45 -13.68
C ASN A 322 -5.26 -6.94 -13.72
N LEU A 323 -4.71 -7.73 -12.79
CA LEU A 323 -4.97 -9.17 -12.71
C LEU A 323 -6.21 -9.50 -11.85
N ASN A 324 -6.71 -8.52 -11.06
CA ASN A 324 -7.77 -8.70 -10.06
C ASN A 324 -7.44 -9.81 -9.05
N ARG A 325 -6.19 -9.85 -8.57
CA ARG A 325 -5.65 -10.87 -7.68
C ARG A 325 -5.04 -10.26 -6.43
N TRP A 326 -5.12 -11.00 -5.33
CA TRP A 326 -4.68 -10.60 -4.01
C TRP A 326 -3.50 -11.43 -3.51
N SER A 327 -2.76 -10.89 -2.55
CA SER A 327 -1.79 -11.58 -1.69
C SER A 327 -1.53 -10.74 -0.44
N TYR A 328 -0.77 -11.27 0.52
CA TYR A 328 -0.41 -10.52 1.71
C TYR A 328 1.06 -10.75 2.10
N ILE A 329 1.59 -9.83 2.90
CA ILE A 329 3.00 -9.77 3.29
C ILE A 329 3.07 -9.46 4.78
N GLU A 330 3.90 -10.18 5.50
CA GLU A 330 4.19 -9.93 6.91
C GLU A 330 5.47 -9.09 7.00
N THR A 331 5.33 -7.80 7.17
CA THR A 331 6.43 -6.86 7.44
C THR A 331 5.89 -5.59 8.07
N ASP A 332 6.69 -4.95 8.92
CA ASP A 332 6.35 -3.68 9.54
C ASP A 332 6.52 -2.53 8.54
N CYS A 333 5.52 -1.64 8.47
CA CYS A 333 5.58 -0.49 7.59
C CYS A 333 4.70 0.66 8.11
N THR A 334 5.29 1.78 8.50
CA THR A 334 4.58 2.91 9.13
C THR A 334 4.02 3.93 8.14
N ALA A 335 4.60 4.04 6.96
CA ALA A 335 4.15 4.89 5.87
C ALA A 335 4.49 4.25 4.53
N LEU A 336 3.69 4.53 3.51
CA LEU A 336 3.86 4.08 2.14
C LEU A 336 3.80 5.28 1.19
N ALA A 337 4.64 5.31 0.18
CA ALA A 337 4.59 6.33 -0.85
C ALA A 337 5.19 5.84 -2.17
N GLN A 338 4.69 6.40 -3.26
CA GLN A 338 5.38 6.37 -4.53
C GLN A 338 6.37 7.54 -4.56
N LEU A 339 7.63 7.22 -4.73
CA LEU A 339 8.71 8.21 -4.77
C LEU A 339 9.42 8.15 -6.12
N PHE A 340 10.19 9.20 -6.41
CA PHE A 340 11.10 9.25 -7.55
C PHE A 340 12.36 10.02 -7.15
N THR A 341 13.48 9.74 -7.79
CA THR A 341 14.76 10.38 -7.50
C THR A 341 15.28 11.16 -8.69
N SER A 342 16.11 12.15 -8.43
CA SER A 342 16.89 12.86 -9.46
C SER A 342 17.94 11.98 -10.15
N GLY A 343 18.17 10.77 -9.66
CA GLY A 343 19.27 9.90 -10.02
C GLY A 343 20.52 10.19 -9.21
N TYR A 344 21.40 9.21 -9.17
CA TYR A 344 22.70 9.32 -8.53
C TYR A 344 23.80 9.30 -9.58
N THR A 345 24.81 10.15 -9.43
CA THR A 345 26.07 9.98 -10.15
C THR A 345 26.91 8.87 -9.51
N LEU A 346 27.90 8.33 -10.23
CA LEU A 346 28.78 7.30 -9.67
C LEU A 346 29.49 7.80 -8.40
N GLU A 347 29.89 9.09 -8.37
CA GLU A 347 30.52 9.72 -7.21
C GLU A 347 29.57 9.84 -6.01
N GLN A 348 28.27 9.97 -6.25
CA GLN A 348 27.27 9.99 -5.18
C GLN A 348 27.00 8.60 -4.62
N LEU A 349 27.13 7.54 -5.44
CA LEU A 349 27.03 6.16 -4.96
C LEU A 349 28.13 5.79 -3.97
N ASP A 350 29.33 6.34 -4.12
CA ASP A 350 30.45 6.17 -3.16
C ASP A 350 30.11 6.70 -1.76
N ASN A 351 29.22 7.69 -1.65
CA ASN A 351 28.76 8.20 -0.37
C ASN A 351 27.69 7.29 0.29
N ILE A 352 26.98 6.49 -0.51
CA ILE A 352 25.99 5.53 -0.01
C ILE A 352 26.67 4.25 0.47
N SER A 353 27.68 3.78 -0.28
CA SER A 353 28.43 2.57 0.06
C SER A 353 29.86 2.65 -0.51
N SER A 354 30.82 2.24 0.28
CA SER A 354 32.23 2.11 -0.13
C SER A 354 32.48 0.92 -1.08
N SER A 355 31.47 0.10 -1.33
CA SER A 355 31.55 -1.07 -2.22
C SER A 355 30.26 -1.19 -3.01
N VAL A 356 30.38 -1.48 -4.29
CA VAL A 356 29.24 -1.74 -5.20
C VAL A 356 28.41 -2.94 -4.72
N ASP A 357 29.08 -3.96 -4.16
CA ASP A 357 28.42 -5.17 -3.66
C ASP A 357 27.62 -4.92 -2.36
N ALA A 358 27.89 -3.83 -1.66
CA ALA A 358 27.19 -3.45 -0.42
C ALA A 358 26.15 -2.34 -0.63
N LEU A 359 25.85 -1.97 -1.88
CA LEU A 359 24.75 -1.05 -2.19
C LEU A 359 23.40 -1.68 -1.77
N PRO A 360 22.46 -0.86 -1.24
CA PRO A 360 21.15 -1.34 -0.78
C PRO A 360 20.26 -1.92 -1.90
N ALA A 361 20.64 -1.74 -3.16
CA ALA A 361 19.99 -2.32 -4.32
C ALA A 361 20.98 -2.51 -5.47
N SER A 362 20.62 -3.32 -6.46
CA SER A 362 21.40 -3.45 -7.70
C SER A 362 21.59 -2.11 -8.40
N MET A 363 22.75 -1.87 -9.00
CA MET A 363 23.04 -0.64 -9.78
C MET A 363 22.03 -0.37 -10.90
N ASP A 364 21.34 -1.40 -11.40
CA ASP A 364 20.28 -1.27 -12.41
C ASP A 364 18.94 -0.84 -11.82
N SER A 365 18.83 -0.78 -10.51
CA SER A 365 17.58 -0.43 -9.82
C SER A 365 17.10 0.98 -10.20
N ALA A 366 15.79 1.12 -10.30
CA ALA A 366 15.12 2.40 -10.54
C ALA A 366 15.44 3.47 -9.49
N ILE A 367 15.84 3.08 -8.28
CA ILE A 367 16.20 4.03 -7.21
C ILE A 367 17.43 4.86 -7.52
N TYR A 368 18.34 4.36 -8.39
CA TYR A 368 19.54 5.08 -8.81
C TYR A 368 19.38 5.81 -10.16
N LYS A 369 18.31 5.50 -10.90
CA LYS A 369 18.00 6.12 -12.20
C LYS A 369 17.19 7.40 -11.99
N GLY A 370 17.64 8.50 -12.55
CA GLY A 370 16.93 9.77 -12.49
C GLY A 370 15.53 9.70 -13.13
N GLY A 371 14.55 10.28 -12.47
CA GLY A 371 13.17 10.38 -12.96
C GLY A 371 12.40 9.06 -12.99
N SER A 372 12.96 7.97 -12.52
CA SER A 372 12.25 6.69 -12.41
C SER A 372 11.49 6.63 -11.10
N PHE A 373 10.22 6.22 -11.16
CA PHE A 373 9.42 5.96 -9.99
C PHE A 373 9.84 4.66 -9.30
N PHE A 374 9.82 4.67 -7.97
CA PHE A 374 9.97 3.48 -7.17
C PHE A 374 8.98 3.51 -5.99
N PHE A 375 8.63 2.33 -5.50
CA PHE A 375 7.75 2.20 -4.37
C PHE A 375 8.57 2.17 -3.08
N ALA A 376 8.15 2.96 -2.07
CA ALA A 376 8.85 3.11 -0.82
C ALA A 376 7.96 2.89 0.39
N GLY A 377 8.56 2.42 1.47
CA GLY A 377 7.94 2.31 2.77
C GLY A 377 8.79 2.94 3.86
N ALA A 378 8.21 3.23 5.00
CA ALA A 378 8.94 3.67 6.18
C ALA A 378 8.95 2.57 7.25
N LYS A 379 10.11 2.28 7.80
CA LYS A 379 10.35 1.31 8.87
C LYS A 379 11.50 1.80 9.75
N ASP A 380 11.47 1.54 11.05
CA ASP A 380 12.55 1.88 11.97
C ASP A 380 13.03 3.33 11.86
N LYS A 381 12.09 4.28 11.66
CA LYS A 381 12.35 5.71 11.47
C LYS A 381 13.15 6.08 10.20
N LYS A 382 13.24 5.17 9.24
CA LYS A 382 13.96 5.36 7.98
C LYS A 382 13.04 5.20 6.78
N VAL A 383 13.38 5.87 5.70
CA VAL A 383 12.80 5.58 4.38
C VAL A 383 13.49 4.35 3.79
N HIS A 384 12.71 3.43 3.27
CA HIS A 384 13.15 2.19 2.65
C HIS A 384 12.58 2.04 1.24
N SER A 385 13.27 1.30 0.39
CA SER A 385 12.74 0.77 -0.86
C SER A 385 12.45 -0.72 -0.72
N PHE A 386 11.53 -1.26 -1.52
CA PHE A 386 11.25 -2.70 -1.59
C PHE A 386 12.20 -3.40 -2.58
N THR A 387 13.49 -3.35 -2.28
CA THR A 387 14.59 -3.86 -3.14
C THR A 387 15.55 -4.78 -2.41
N GLY A 388 15.27 -5.14 -1.17
CA GLY A 388 16.02 -6.13 -0.39
C GLY A 388 15.87 -7.56 -0.94
N ASP A 389 16.31 -8.53 -0.18
CA ASP A 389 16.16 -9.95 -0.52
C ASP A 389 14.69 -10.38 -0.58
N CYS A 390 14.39 -11.45 -1.28
CA CYS A 390 13.07 -12.04 -1.28
C CYS A 390 12.68 -12.51 0.13
N LEU A 391 11.51 -12.13 0.61
CA LEU A 391 10.96 -12.64 1.86
C LEU A 391 10.64 -14.14 1.76
N ASP A 392 10.73 -14.83 2.88
CA ASP A 392 10.32 -16.23 2.99
C ASP A 392 8.85 -16.37 2.63
N ALA A 393 8.57 -17.07 1.53
CA ALA A 393 7.24 -17.18 0.95
C ALA A 393 6.55 -18.48 1.35
N THR A 394 5.22 -18.41 1.50
CA THR A 394 4.37 -19.58 1.68
C THR A 394 3.16 -19.50 0.76
N ILE A 395 2.94 -20.54 -0.03
CA ILE A 395 1.77 -20.68 -0.92
C ILE A 395 1.10 -22.00 -0.59
N GLU A 396 -0.21 -21.98 -0.29
CA GLU A 396 -0.98 -23.18 -0.01
C GLU A 396 -2.14 -23.30 -1.00
N THR A 397 -2.29 -24.49 -1.59
CA THR A 397 -3.38 -24.78 -2.53
C THR A 397 -4.73 -24.90 -1.82
N GLY A 398 -5.81 -24.79 -2.57
CA GLY A 398 -7.09 -25.33 -2.14
C GLY A 398 -7.01 -26.83 -1.88
N GLU A 399 -8.03 -27.36 -1.23
CA GLU A 399 -8.11 -28.78 -0.95
C GLU A 399 -8.69 -29.54 -2.14
N PHE A 400 -8.06 -30.62 -2.52
CA PHE A 400 -8.45 -31.46 -3.64
C PHE A 400 -8.55 -32.93 -3.25
N SER A 401 -9.31 -33.70 -4.01
CA SER A 401 -9.38 -35.16 -3.90
C SER A 401 -8.75 -35.79 -5.14
N VAL A 402 -7.72 -36.59 -4.95
CA VAL A 402 -7.06 -37.34 -6.04
C VAL A 402 -7.99 -38.40 -6.62
N ALA A 403 -8.76 -39.07 -5.76
CA ALA A 403 -9.69 -40.11 -6.14
C ALA A 403 -11.02 -39.90 -5.37
N PRO A 404 -12.05 -39.31 -6.00
CA PRO A 404 -13.31 -39.05 -5.34
C PRO A 404 -13.92 -40.31 -4.69
N GLY A 405 -14.28 -40.20 -3.42
CA GLY A 405 -14.84 -41.32 -2.65
C GLY A 405 -13.83 -42.34 -2.15
N ARG A 406 -12.53 -42.19 -2.38
CA ARG A 406 -11.48 -43.11 -1.98
C ARG A 406 -10.32 -42.41 -1.31
N ARG A 407 -9.45 -43.18 -0.63
CA ARG A 407 -8.20 -42.66 -0.11
C ARG A 407 -7.12 -42.67 -1.18
N ALA A 408 -6.24 -41.71 -1.12
CA ALA A 408 -5.05 -41.64 -1.94
C ALA A 408 -3.80 -41.48 -1.07
N LEU A 409 -2.69 -42.10 -1.48
CA LEU A 409 -1.38 -41.90 -0.91
C LEU A 409 -0.59 -40.99 -1.84
N VAL A 410 -0.27 -39.79 -1.39
CA VAL A 410 0.68 -38.89 -2.06
C VAL A 410 2.08 -39.32 -1.70
N ASN A 411 2.91 -39.63 -2.70
CA ASN A 411 4.29 -40.06 -2.52
C ASN A 411 5.30 -38.95 -2.75
N ASN A 412 5.10 -38.19 -3.82
CA ASN A 412 6.00 -37.12 -4.24
C ASN A 412 5.23 -35.90 -4.69
N VAL A 413 5.85 -34.72 -4.54
CA VAL A 413 5.35 -33.47 -5.12
C VAL A 413 6.49 -32.80 -5.87
N ILE A 414 6.23 -32.38 -7.12
CA ILE A 414 7.16 -31.67 -7.98
C ILE A 414 6.77 -30.20 -8.00
N PRO A 415 7.59 -29.28 -7.48
CA PRO A 415 7.33 -27.85 -7.56
C PRO A 415 7.70 -27.29 -8.94
N TYR A 416 6.84 -26.46 -9.51
CA TYR A 416 7.12 -25.71 -10.73
C TYR A 416 7.41 -24.26 -10.39
N MET A 417 8.70 -23.91 -10.45
CA MET A 417 9.17 -22.57 -10.19
C MET A 417 10.42 -22.23 -11.01
N THR A 418 10.72 -20.95 -11.12
CA THR A 418 11.93 -20.44 -11.76
C THR A 418 12.74 -19.64 -10.75
N SER A 419 14.04 -19.92 -10.66
CA SER A 419 15.00 -19.17 -9.85
C SER A 419 15.42 -17.89 -10.56
N LYS A 420 15.89 -16.88 -9.81
CA LYS A 420 16.67 -15.80 -10.41
C LYS A 420 18.00 -16.33 -10.93
N SER A 421 18.53 -15.71 -11.98
CA SER A 421 19.78 -16.16 -12.62
C SER A 421 20.92 -16.30 -11.61
N GLY A 422 21.57 -17.45 -11.60
CA GLY A 422 22.69 -17.73 -10.68
C GLY A 422 22.31 -18.01 -9.24
N GLN A 423 21.02 -18.09 -8.91
CA GLN A 423 20.53 -18.32 -7.55
C GLN A 423 19.93 -19.73 -7.39
N SER A 424 20.01 -20.25 -6.17
CA SER A 424 19.50 -21.58 -5.82
C SER A 424 18.59 -21.48 -4.58
N PRO A 425 17.33 -21.09 -4.74
CA PRO A 425 16.40 -20.99 -3.61
C PRO A 425 16.12 -22.37 -3.00
N THR A 426 15.86 -22.38 -1.71
CA THR A 426 15.43 -23.60 -1.02
C THR A 426 13.92 -23.74 -1.09
N VAL A 427 13.44 -24.88 -1.53
CA VAL A 427 12.03 -25.23 -1.62
C VAL A 427 11.72 -26.39 -0.71
N SER A 428 10.67 -26.27 0.06
CA SER A 428 10.14 -27.37 0.86
C SER A 428 8.63 -27.49 0.72
N ILE A 429 8.14 -28.73 0.76
CA ILE A 429 6.73 -29.08 0.61
C ILE A 429 6.25 -29.82 1.84
N ALA A 430 5.07 -29.41 2.33
CA ALA A 430 4.30 -30.18 3.31
C ALA A 430 2.92 -30.50 2.73
N VAL A 431 2.44 -31.71 2.93
CA VAL A 431 1.12 -32.14 2.43
C VAL A 431 0.18 -32.33 3.61
N GLY A 432 -0.87 -31.52 3.66
CA GLY A 432 -1.96 -31.66 4.60
C GLY A 432 -2.98 -32.70 4.10
N ALA A 433 -3.37 -33.62 4.95
CA ALA A 433 -4.36 -34.62 4.62
C ALA A 433 -5.44 -34.75 5.70
N ARG A 434 -6.68 -35.08 5.30
CA ARG A 434 -7.75 -35.46 6.19
C ARG A 434 -8.65 -36.55 5.58
N GLN A 435 -9.36 -37.25 6.44
CA GLN A 435 -10.25 -38.33 6.01
C GLN A 435 -11.68 -37.85 5.78
N ARG A 436 -12.16 -36.96 6.61
CA ARG A 436 -13.53 -36.39 6.55
C ARG A 436 -13.41 -34.87 6.50
N GLN A 437 -14.42 -34.22 5.92
CA GLN A 437 -14.45 -32.77 5.82
C GLN A 437 -14.49 -32.04 7.18
N ILE A 438 -14.99 -32.71 8.21
CA ILE A 438 -15.03 -32.19 9.58
C ILE A 438 -13.67 -32.24 10.29
N ASP A 439 -12.75 -33.10 9.82
CA ASP A 439 -11.44 -33.26 10.47
C ASP A 439 -10.53 -32.06 10.13
N VAL A 440 -9.66 -31.71 11.06
CA VAL A 440 -8.58 -30.75 10.79
C VAL A 440 -7.49 -31.43 9.95
N PRO A 441 -7.03 -30.82 8.86
CA PRO A 441 -5.94 -31.39 8.06
C PRO A 441 -4.65 -31.51 8.86
N THR A 442 -4.01 -32.66 8.80
CA THR A 442 -2.69 -32.89 9.43
C THR A 442 -1.62 -32.79 8.36
N PHE A 443 -0.67 -31.89 8.54
CA PHE A 443 0.45 -31.71 7.64
C PHE A 443 1.59 -32.70 7.97
N THR A 444 2.23 -33.21 6.93
CA THR A 444 3.52 -33.91 7.05
C THR A 444 4.61 -32.94 7.50
N SER A 445 5.74 -33.46 7.95
CA SER A 445 6.96 -32.68 8.03
C SER A 445 7.32 -32.11 6.66
N ALA A 446 7.87 -30.89 6.61
CA ALA A 446 8.34 -30.30 5.36
C ALA A 446 9.48 -31.14 4.77
N SER A 447 9.39 -31.42 3.47
CA SER A 447 10.38 -32.16 2.70
C SER A 447 11.01 -31.29 1.65
N SER A 448 12.32 -31.19 1.61
CA SER A 448 13.06 -30.42 0.62
C SER A 448 13.11 -31.11 -0.73
N ILE A 449 13.32 -30.34 -1.80
CA ILE A 449 13.53 -30.85 -3.15
C ILE A 449 14.84 -31.68 -3.18
N ASN A 450 14.79 -32.84 -3.79
CA ASN A 450 15.96 -33.72 -3.96
C ASN A 450 16.67 -33.46 -5.31
N ALA A 451 17.74 -34.20 -5.56
CA ALA A 451 18.53 -34.09 -6.80
C ALA A 451 17.74 -34.43 -8.06
N ASP A 452 16.66 -35.23 -7.95
CA ASP A 452 15.79 -35.59 -9.06
C ASP A 452 14.66 -34.57 -9.32
N GLY A 453 14.60 -33.50 -8.53
CA GLY A 453 13.66 -32.37 -8.72
C GLY A 453 12.29 -32.57 -8.07
N TYR A 454 12.12 -33.51 -7.14
CA TYR A 454 10.87 -33.69 -6.41
C TYR A 454 11.08 -33.69 -4.87
N CYS A 455 10.02 -33.39 -4.14
CA CYS A 455 9.97 -33.49 -2.68
C CYS A 455 9.29 -34.80 -2.28
N PRO A 456 10.02 -35.75 -1.66
CA PRO A 456 9.44 -37.01 -1.18
C PRO A 456 8.56 -36.73 0.03
N VAL A 457 7.27 -37.10 -0.07
CA VAL A 457 6.29 -36.97 1.01
C VAL A 457 5.54 -38.28 1.18
N ARG A 458 4.89 -38.45 2.32
CA ARG A 458 4.08 -39.66 2.55
C ARG A 458 2.82 -39.26 3.29
N SER A 459 1.77 -38.94 2.52
CA SER A 459 0.52 -38.43 3.05
C SER A 459 -0.68 -39.25 2.56
N LEU A 460 -1.40 -39.86 3.50
CA LEU A 460 -2.57 -40.70 3.21
C LEU A 460 -3.85 -39.98 3.66
N GLY A 461 -4.74 -39.71 2.72
CA GLY A 461 -6.03 -39.06 3.01
C GLY A 461 -7.06 -39.24 1.92
N ALA A 462 -8.29 -38.79 2.18
CA ALA A 462 -9.33 -38.65 1.17
C ALA A 462 -9.26 -37.25 0.50
N PHE A 463 -8.78 -36.29 1.26
CA PHE A 463 -8.60 -34.88 0.82
C PHE A 463 -7.18 -34.44 1.14
N HIS A 464 -6.59 -33.71 0.23
CA HIS A 464 -5.22 -33.22 0.33
C HIS A 464 -5.15 -31.74 0.00
N ARG A 465 -4.19 -31.04 0.63
CA ARG A 465 -3.72 -29.71 0.23
C ARG A 465 -2.21 -29.67 0.34
N VAL A 466 -1.59 -28.81 -0.44
CA VAL A 466 -0.13 -28.74 -0.50
C VAL A 466 0.32 -27.34 -0.13
N ARG A 467 1.22 -27.27 0.84
CA ARG A 467 1.90 -26.04 1.23
C ARG A 467 3.33 -26.08 0.70
N MET A 468 3.67 -25.07 -0.06
CA MET A 468 5.02 -24.84 -0.58
C MET A 468 5.63 -23.65 0.15
N SER A 469 6.79 -23.85 0.76
CA SER A 469 7.59 -22.79 1.37
C SER A 469 8.86 -22.59 0.55
N ILE A 470 9.21 -21.32 0.29
CA ILE A 470 10.35 -20.94 -0.55
C ILE A 470 11.17 -19.91 0.20
N THR A 471 12.48 -20.12 0.28
CA THR A 471 13.45 -19.19 0.86
C THR A 471 14.57 -18.90 -0.12
N GLY A 472 15.15 -17.68 -0.06
CA GLY A 472 16.17 -17.21 -0.99
C GLY A 472 15.60 -16.58 -2.25
N GLU A 473 16.44 -16.37 -3.27
CA GLU A 473 16.13 -15.57 -4.44
C GLU A 473 15.47 -16.38 -5.57
N TRP A 474 14.21 -16.11 -5.84
CA TRP A 474 13.42 -16.79 -6.87
C TRP A 474 12.61 -15.79 -7.71
N GLN A 475 12.17 -16.21 -8.90
CA GLN A 475 11.48 -15.34 -9.84
C GLN A 475 9.97 -15.56 -9.83
N ILE A 476 9.51 -16.78 -10.08
CA ILE A 476 8.11 -17.14 -10.17
C ILE A 476 7.85 -18.57 -9.70
N ALA A 477 6.79 -18.74 -8.92
CA ALA A 477 6.22 -20.04 -8.54
C ALA A 477 4.87 -20.21 -9.26
N GLN A 478 4.77 -21.20 -10.13
CA GLN A 478 3.62 -21.41 -11.01
C GLN A 478 2.62 -22.44 -10.48
N GLY A 479 3.10 -23.47 -9.81
CA GLY A 479 2.26 -24.57 -9.34
C GLY A 479 3.06 -25.78 -8.88
N ILE A 480 2.37 -26.89 -8.77
CA ILE A 480 2.90 -28.18 -8.34
C ILE A 480 2.35 -29.33 -9.18
N ASP A 481 3.07 -30.44 -9.24
CA ASP A 481 2.52 -31.72 -9.67
C ASP A 481 2.56 -32.73 -8.53
N VAL A 482 1.53 -33.57 -8.44
CA VAL A 482 1.34 -34.50 -7.32
C VAL A 482 1.36 -35.93 -7.85
N ASP A 483 2.38 -36.72 -7.46
CA ASP A 483 2.41 -38.14 -7.68
C ASP A 483 1.65 -38.85 -6.54
N ALA A 484 0.49 -39.38 -6.87
CA ALA A 484 -0.38 -40.02 -5.90
C ALA A 484 -0.97 -41.32 -6.41
N LYS A 485 -1.12 -42.29 -5.50
CA LYS A 485 -1.75 -43.58 -5.79
C LYS A 485 -3.02 -43.76 -5.00
N GLN A 486 -4.05 -44.26 -5.66
CA GLN A 486 -5.27 -44.66 -4.99
C GLN A 486 -5.02 -45.89 -4.13
N VAL A 487 -5.45 -45.86 -2.88
CA VAL A 487 -5.26 -46.97 -1.91
C VAL A 487 -6.57 -47.22 -1.14
N GLY A 488 -7.28 -48.25 -1.52
CA GLY A 488 -8.45 -48.71 -0.78
C GLY A 488 -9.69 -47.85 -0.85
N LEU A 489 -10.76 -48.35 -0.24
CA LEU A 489 -12.02 -47.64 -0.02
C LEU A 489 -11.92 -46.81 1.27
N ARG A 490 -12.80 -45.81 1.38
CA ARG A 490 -12.98 -45.03 2.62
C ARG A 490 -13.24 -45.89 3.83
#